data_91f1124efd664449cde0d6ad98f4ee72
#
_entry.id   91f1124efd664449cde0d6ad98f4ee72
#
_cell.length_a   1.000
_cell.length_b   1.000
_cell.length_c   1.000
_cell.angle_alpha   90.00
_cell.angle_beta   90.00
_cell.angle_gamma   90.00
#
_symmetry.space_group_name_H-M   'P 1'
#
loop_
_entity.id
_entity.type
_entity.pdbx_description
1 polymer ?
#
loop_
_entity_poly.entity_id
_entity_poly.type
_entity_poly.pdbx_seq_one_letter_code
_entity_poly.pdbx_strand_id
1 'polypeptide(L)'
;MCGMALAASLALADLYGAGGGAAVQTQAVSPLAAEPLYADIVGRARDLRATVVALEATPGLKASATALPLHGFDAVVEKAAALSSLDMKGHVDLAARDKDGDLKCILKGISQDLPKRIAEVRDAKTGPEEARALDDLAYLLDDNVGVITAPPKAPV
;
A
#
# COMPACT_ATOMS: atom_id res chain seq x y z
N MET A 1 -17.52 13.73 0.33
CA MET A 1 -16.78 14.35 -0.79
C MET A 1 -15.31 14.28 -0.48
N CYS A 2 -14.53 13.47 -1.24
CA CYS A 2 -13.08 13.40 -1.12
C CYS A 2 -12.48 14.38 -2.14
N GLY A 3 -12.06 15.55 -1.67
CA GLY A 3 -11.41 16.56 -2.50
C GLY A 3 -9.90 16.56 -2.28
N MET A 4 -9.12 16.50 -3.36
CA MET A 4 -7.66 16.61 -3.32
C MET A 4 -7.24 18.07 -3.19
N ALA A 5 -6.41 18.40 -2.21
CA ALA A 5 -5.65 19.62 -2.15
C ALA A 5 -4.15 19.30 -2.10
N LEU A 6 -3.44 19.54 -3.20
CA LEU A 6 -1.98 19.56 -3.24
C LEU A 6 -1.49 20.91 -2.73
N ALA A 7 -0.73 20.94 -1.66
CA ALA A 7 0.06 22.08 -1.24
C ALA A 7 1.54 21.72 -1.23
N ALA A 8 2.28 22.27 -2.19
CA ALA A 8 3.75 22.22 -2.22
C ALA A 8 4.30 23.37 -1.35
N SER A 9 5.12 23.04 -0.36
CA SER A 9 5.89 24.03 0.39
C SER A 9 7.37 23.70 0.35
N LEU A 10 8.12 24.51 -0.40
CA LEU A 10 9.57 24.63 -0.34
C LEU A 10 9.96 25.46 0.88
N ALA A 11 10.80 24.95 1.75
CA ALA A 11 11.49 25.75 2.76
C ALA A 11 13.00 25.49 2.68
N LEU A 12 13.72 26.58 2.47
CA LEU A 12 15.17 26.70 2.42
C LEU A 12 15.80 26.49 3.82
N ALA A 13 17.06 26.07 3.75
CA ALA A 13 17.99 25.79 4.80
C ALA A 13 18.26 26.97 5.74
N ASP A 14 18.58 26.62 6.99
CA ASP A 14 19.60 27.34 7.76
C ASP A 14 20.50 26.35 8.52
N LEU A 15 21.82 26.51 8.28
CA LEU A 15 22.93 25.93 9.01
C LEU A 15 23.04 26.62 10.38
N TYR A 16 23.14 25.89 11.47
CA TYR A 16 24.13 26.00 12.53
C TYR A 16 23.79 25.15 13.77
N GLY A 17 24.67 24.21 14.09
CA GLY A 17 25.12 24.05 15.47
C GLY A 17 24.47 22.98 16.34
N ALA A 18 25.32 22.03 16.70
CA ALA A 18 25.42 21.32 17.98
C ALA A 18 24.36 20.24 18.34
N GLY A 19 24.81 18.99 18.25
CA GLY A 19 24.62 17.98 19.32
C GLY A 19 23.21 17.81 19.91
N GLY A 20 22.28 17.26 19.12
CA GLY A 20 21.03 16.77 19.66
C GLY A 20 20.81 15.38 19.11
N GLY A 21 20.91 14.36 19.98
CA GLY A 21 20.55 12.99 19.60
C GLY A 21 19.17 12.99 18.97
N ALA A 22 19.07 12.57 17.72
CA ALA A 22 17.80 12.33 17.06
C ALA A 22 17.05 11.29 17.91
N ALA A 23 16.11 11.75 18.71
CA ALA A 23 15.15 10.87 19.36
C ALA A 23 14.45 10.14 18.21
N VAL A 24 14.73 8.85 18.07
CA VAL A 24 13.95 7.95 17.24
C VAL A 24 12.53 8.03 17.80
N GLN A 25 11.70 8.84 17.17
CA GLN A 25 10.28 8.90 17.51
C GLN A 25 9.70 7.54 17.09
N THR A 26 9.59 6.64 18.05
CA THR A 26 8.80 5.43 17.91
C THR A 26 7.37 5.90 17.64
N GLN A 27 6.95 5.90 16.39
CA GLN A 27 5.56 6.18 16.05
C GLN A 27 4.71 5.13 16.77
N ALA A 28 3.87 5.59 17.69
CA ALA A 28 2.95 4.70 18.37
C ALA A 28 2.05 4.06 17.31
N VAL A 29 1.98 2.72 17.30
CA VAL A 29 1.11 1.97 16.42
C VAL A 29 -0.31 2.46 16.65
N SER A 30 -1.04 2.73 15.56
CA SER A 30 -2.42 3.18 15.62
C SER A 30 -3.29 2.20 16.43
N PRO A 31 -4.11 2.66 17.38
CA PRO A 31 -5.07 1.79 18.08
C PRO A 31 -5.98 1.02 17.13
N LEU A 32 -6.31 1.61 15.97
CA LEU A 32 -7.11 1.00 14.92
C LEU A 32 -6.48 -0.31 14.40
N ALA A 33 -5.16 -0.36 14.27
CA ALA A 33 -4.45 -1.56 13.81
C ALA A 33 -4.64 -2.78 14.74
N ALA A 34 -5.06 -2.58 15.99
CA ALA A 34 -5.38 -3.65 16.93
C ALA A 34 -6.81 -4.16 16.82
N GLU A 35 -7.70 -3.46 16.12
CA GLU A 35 -9.06 -3.91 15.90
C GLU A 35 -9.10 -5.09 14.91
N PRO A 36 -9.94 -6.13 15.13
CA PRO A 36 -9.89 -7.38 14.36
C PRO A 36 -9.96 -7.20 12.84
N LEU A 37 -10.83 -6.29 12.33
CA LEU A 37 -10.95 -6.04 10.91
C LEU A 37 -9.66 -5.47 10.32
N TYR A 38 -9.08 -4.47 10.97
CA TYR A 38 -7.88 -3.79 10.47
C TYR A 38 -6.62 -4.62 10.68
N ALA A 39 -6.56 -5.42 11.74
CA ALA A 39 -5.50 -6.42 11.95
C ALA A 39 -5.51 -7.48 10.84
N ASP A 40 -6.71 -7.94 10.40
CA ASP A 40 -6.85 -8.88 9.28
C ASP A 40 -6.41 -8.25 7.95
N ILE A 41 -6.82 -6.99 7.67
CA ILE A 41 -6.36 -6.24 6.48
C ILE A 41 -4.83 -6.16 6.47
N VAL A 42 -4.22 -5.69 7.56
CA VAL A 42 -2.76 -5.55 7.69
C VAL A 42 -2.04 -6.88 7.51
N GLY A 43 -2.53 -7.95 8.13
CA GLY A 43 -1.96 -9.30 8.01
C GLY A 43 -1.96 -9.77 6.55
N ARG A 44 -3.12 -9.70 5.90
CA ARG A 44 -3.27 -10.13 4.49
C ARG A 44 -2.46 -9.27 3.53
N ALA A 45 -2.39 -7.97 3.73
CA ALA A 45 -1.59 -7.07 2.89
C ALA A 45 -0.10 -7.42 2.98
N ARG A 46 0.43 -7.70 4.19
CA ARG A 46 1.81 -8.14 4.40
C ARG A 46 2.12 -9.47 3.73
N ASP A 47 1.24 -10.46 3.91
CA ASP A 47 1.42 -11.79 3.33
C ASP A 47 1.38 -11.74 1.80
N LEU A 48 0.45 -10.96 1.25
CA LEU A 48 0.34 -10.77 -0.19
C LEU A 48 1.54 -10.04 -0.76
N ARG A 49 2.00 -8.97 -0.09
CA ARG A 49 3.23 -8.25 -0.45
C ARG A 49 4.45 -9.17 -0.49
N ALA A 50 4.64 -10.01 0.53
CA ALA A 50 5.73 -10.96 0.55
C ALA A 50 5.69 -11.91 -0.66
N THR A 51 4.49 -12.36 -1.05
CA THR A 51 4.29 -13.20 -2.24
C THR A 51 4.63 -12.45 -3.52
N VAL A 52 4.18 -11.19 -3.66
CA VAL A 52 4.45 -10.34 -4.84
C VAL A 52 5.95 -10.06 -4.99
N VAL A 53 6.65 -9.72 -3.91
CA VAL A 53 8.11 -9.51 -3.90
C VAL A 53 8.86 -10.79 -4.30
N ALA A 54 8.39 -11.95 -3.89
CA ALA A 54 8.98 -13.22 -4.32
C ALA A 54 8.79 -13.47 -5.83
N LEU A 55 7.66 -13.08 -6.42
CA LEU A 55 7.42 -13.14 -7.86
C LEU A 55 8.33 -12.15 -8.61
N GLU A 56 8.52 -10.94 -8.10
CA GLU A 56 9.45 -9.96 -8.69
C GLU A 56 10.90 -10.47 -8.75
N ALA A 57 11.27 -11.29 -7.78
CA ALA A 57 12.60 -11.92 -7.74
C ALA A 57 12.77 -13.11 -8.72
N THR A 58 11.80 -13.39 -9.59
CA THR A 58 11.88 -14.47 -10.59
C THR A 58 13.11 -14.27 -11.46
N PRO A 59 14.01 -15.31 -11.57
CA PRO A 59 15.23 -15.20 -12.34
C PRO A 59 14.96 -14.85 -13.81
N GLY A 60 15.65 -13.84 -14.31
CA GLY A 60 15.53 -13.41 -15.71
C GLY A 60 14.35 -12.48 -16.00
N LEU A 61 13.45 -12.23 -15.04
CA LEU A 61 12.27 -11.40 -15.25
C LEU A 61 12.64 -10.04 -15.86
N LYS A 62 13.55 -9.29 -15.23
CA LYS A 62 13.93 -7.93 -15.66
C LYS A 62 14.69 -7.86 -16.99
N ALA A 63 15.18 -9.01 -17.50
CA ALA A 63 15.93 -9.10 -18.75
C ALA A 63 15.13 -9.76 -19.90
N SER A 64 13.94 -10.27 -19.62
CA SER A 64 13.13 -10.98 -20.62
C SER A 64 12.51 -10.04 -21.63
N ALA A 65 12.64 -10.37 -22.92
CA ALA A 65 12.01 -9.61 -24.01
C ALA A 65 10.47 -9.79 -24.04
N THR A 66 9.95 -10.81 -23.37
CA THR A 66 8.52 -11.10 -23.23
C THR A 66 8.17 -11.28 -21.77
N ALA A 67 6.90 -11.10 -21.41
CA ALA A 67 6.42 -11.45 -20.07
C ALA A 67 6.67 -12.94 -19.78
N LEU A 68 6.97 -13.25 -18.53
CA LEU A 68 7.24 -14.62 -18.09
C LEU A 68 6.02 -15.23 -17.39
N PRO A 69 5.81 -16.55 -17.44
CA PRO A 69 4.80 -17.18 -16.64
C PRO A 69 5.14 -17.07 -15.14
N LEU A 70 4.36 -16.30 -14.38
CA LEU A 70 4.52 -16.13 -12.94
C LEU A 70 3.81 -17.26 -12.19
N HIS A 71 4.58 -18.23 -11.71
CA HIS A 71 4.02 -19.36 -10.98
C HIS A 71 3.37 -18.91 -9.66
N GLY A 72 2.08 -19.24 -9.49
CA GLY A 72 1.33 -18.86 -8.29
C GLY A 72 0.65 -17.48 -8.36
N PHE A 73 0.72 -16.78 -9.49
CA PHE A 73 0.08 -15.47 -9.66
C PHE A 73 -1.45 -15.56 -9.52
N ASP A 74 -2.09 -16.65 -9.91
CA ASP A 74 -3.54 -16.83 -9.71
C ASP A 74 -3.94 -16.77 -8.22
N ALA A 75 -3.12 -17.31 -7.33
CA ALA A 75 -3.34 -17.18 -5.89
C ALA A 75 -3.16 -15.72 -5.40
N VAL A 76 -2.27 -14.95 -6.03
CA VAL A 76 -2.13 -13.51 -5.78
C VAL A 76 -3.42 -12.78 -6.17
N VAL A 77 -3.99 -13.10 -7.32
CA VAL A 77 -5.26 -12.52 -7.81
C VAL A 77 -6.41 -12.76 -6.84
N GLU A 78 -6.58 -14.00 -6.37
CA GLU A 78 -7.64 -14.36 -5.42
C GLU A 78 -7.46 -13.62 -4.08
N LYS A 79 -6.23 -13.59 -3.55
CA LYS A 79 -5.91 -12.89 -2.31
C LYS A 79 -6.11 -11.38 -2.42
N ALA A 80 -5.73 -10.78 -3.56
CA ALA A 80 -5.93 -9.35 -3.83
C ALA A 80 -7.42 -8.99 -3.90
N ALA A 81 -8.25 -9.83 -4.51
CA ALA A 81 -9.71 -9.64 -4.56
C ALA A 81 -10.33 -9.72 -3.16
N ALA A 82 -9.89 -10.68 -2.34
CA ALA A 82 -10.34 -10.79 -0.95
C ALA A 82 -9.91 -9.58 -0.10
N LEU A 83 -8.67 -9.09 -0.26
CA LEU A 83 -8.16 -7.90 0.42
C LEU A 83 -8.93 -6.64 -0.02
N SER A 84 -9.15 -6.44 -1.32
CA SER A 84 -9.97 -5.35 -1.86
C SER A 84 -11.35 -5.28 -1.21
N SER A 85 -11.98 -6.45 -1.02
CA SER A 85 -13.28 -6.54 -0.34
C SER A 85 -13.20 -6.16 1.14
N LEU A 86 -12.10 -6.49 1.82
CA LEU A 86 -11.88 -6.12 3.22
C LEU A 86 -11.59 -4.61 3.36
N ASP A 87 -10.81 -4.01 2.48
CA ASP A 87 -10.55 -2.58 2.46
C ASP A 87 -11.85 -1.79 2.26
N MET A 88 -12.72 -2.26 1.38
CA MET A 88 -14.05 -1.67 1.21
C MET A 88 -14.90 -1.79 2.48
N LYS A 89 -14.83 -2.91 3.21
CA LYS A 89 -15.49 -3.04 4.52
C LYS A 89 -14.91 -2.06 5.54
N GLY A 90 -13.58 -1.90 5.58
CA GLY A 90 -12.91 -0.91 6.42
C GLY A 90 -13.37 0.51 6.12
N HIS A 91 -13.49 0.86 4.83
CA HIS A 91 -14.08 2.14 4.40
C HIS A 91 -15.48 2.35 4.96
N VAL A 92 -16.37 1.37 4.82
CA VAL A 92 -17.76 1.45 5.29
C VAL A 92 -17.83 1.56 6.82
N ASP A 93 -17.00 0.78 7.53
CA ASP A 93 -16.93 0.81 8.99
C ASP A 93 -16.49 2.19 9.51
N LEU A 94 -15.42 2.78 8.97
CA LEU A 94 -14.97 4.12 9.34
C LEU A 94 -15.98 5.20 8.97
N ALA A 95 -16.65 5.07 7.84
CA ALA A 95 -17.68 6.01 7.43
C ALA A 95 -18.87 6.00 8.40
N ALA A 96 -19.24 4.83 8.93
CA ALA A 96 -20.31 4.69 9.91
C ALA A 96 -19.95 5.27 11.30
N ARG A 97 -18.66 5.29 11.65
CA ARG A 97 -18.19 5.85 12.93
C ARG A 97 -18.02 7.37 12.91
N ASP A 98 -18.13 8.01 11.74
CA ASP A 98 -17.82 9.44 11.50
C ASP A 98 -16.43 9.85 12.02
N LYS A 99 -15.49 8.92 11.95
CA LYS A 99 -14.10 9.09 12.37
C LYS A 99 -13.16 8.92 11.19
N ASP A 100 -11.93 9.39 11.36
CA ASP A 100 -10.79 9.17 10.45
C ASP A 100 -11.13 9.48 8.99
N GLY A 101 -11.54 10.74 8.73
CA GLY A 101 -12.04 11.21 7.44
C GLY A 101 -11.18 10.85 6.23
N ASP A 102 -9.86 10.93 6.36
CA ASP A 102 -8.92 10.63 5.28
C ASP A 102 -8.72 9.12 5.10
N LEU A 103 -8.57 8.36 6.19
CA LEU A 103 -8.30 6.94 6.12
C LEU A 103 -9.43 6.16 5.42
N LYS A 104 -10.70 6.51 5.67
CA LYS A 104 -11.82 5.86 4.96
C LYS A 104 -11.77 6.06 3.45
N CYS A 105 -11.32 7.25 3.00
CA CYS A 105 -11.15 7.53 1.58
C CYS A 105 -9.95 6.78 0.99
N ILE A 106 -8.86 6.66 1.73
CA ILE A 106 -7.67 5.92 1.33
C ILE A 106 -8.00 4.43 1.17
N LEU A 107 -8.66 3.81 2.14
CA LEU A 107 -9.06 2.39 2.04
C LEU A 107 -9.99 2.13 0.84
N LYS A 108 -10.91 3.05 0.55
CA LYS A 108 -11.72 2.97 -0.67
C LYS A 108 -10.85 3.05 -1.92
N GLY A 109 -9.88 3.97 -1.96
CA GLY A 109 -8.94 4.09 -3.07
C GLY A 109 -8.16 2.79 -3.28
N ILE A 110 -7.55 2.25 -2.24
CA ILE A 110 -6.80 1.00 -2.28
C ILE A 110 -7.67 -0.16 -2.78
N SER A 111 -8.91 -0.29 -2.26
CA SER A 111 -9.83 -1.33 -2.70
C SER A 111 -10.13 -1.27 -4.20
N GLN A 112 -10.16 -0.09 -4.80
CA GLN A 112 -10.40 0.13 -6.22
C GLN A 112 -9.13 -0.03 -7.08
N ASP A 113 -7.96 0.21 -6.51
CA ASP A 113 -6.70 0.16 -7.23
C ASP A 113 -6.07 -1.23 -7.24
N LEU A 114 -6.30 -2.08 -6.22
CA LEU A 114 -5.82 -3.46 -6.20
C LEU A 114 -6.16 -4.24 -7.48
N PRO A 115 -7.42 -4.30 -7.96
CA PRO A 115 -7.74 -5.00 -9.21
C PRO A 115 -7.07 -4.37 -10.44
N LYS A 116 -6.83 -3.06 -10.45
CA LYS A 116 -6.14 -2.39 -11.56
C LYS A 116 -4.67 -2.81 -11.61
N ARG A 117 -3.97 -2.82 -10.45
CA ARG A 117 -2.58 -3.30 -10.36
C ARG A 117 -2.44 -4.77 -10.77
N ILE A 118 -3.40 -5.61 -10.41
CA ILE A 118 -3.45 -7.00 -10.90
C ILE A 118 -3.59 -7.06 -12.42
N ALA A 119 -4.43 -6.22 -13.01
CA ALA A 119 -4.59 -6.16 -14.47
C ALA A 119 -3.30 -5.70 -15.15
N GLU A 120 -2.59 -4.71 -14.61
CA GLU A 120 -1.31 -4.23 -15.13
C GLU A 120 -0.25 -5.34 -15.19
N VAL A 121 -0.16 -6.20 -14.15
CA VAL A 121 0.74 -7.37 -14.18
C VAL A 121 0.34 -8.35 -15.29
N ARG A 122 -0.96 -8.64 -15.44
CA ARG A 122 -1.49 -9.55 -16.49
C ARG A 122 -1.26 -9.03 -17.91
N ASP A 123 -1.36 -7.73 -18.09
CA ASP A 123 -1.32 -7.08 -19.40
C ASP A 123 0.11 -6.76 -19.86
N ALA A 124 1.11 -6.89 -18.97
CA ALA A 124 2.51 -6.70 -19.29
C ALA A 124 2.93 -7.58 -20.48
N LYS A 125 3.70 -7.00 -21.40
CA LYS A 125 4.17 -7.69 -22.61
C LYS A 125 5.62 -8.10 -22.52
N THR A 126 6.40 -7.43 -21.66
CA THR A 126 7.83 -7.66 -21.47
C THR A 126 8.13 -7.89 -19.99
N GLY A 127 9.24 -8.55 -19.71
CA GLY A 127 9.69 -8.77 -18.33
C GLY A 127 9.92 -7.48 -17.54
N PRO A 128 10.54 -6.42 -18.10
CA PRO A 128 10.65 -5.13 -17.43
C PRO A 128 9.30 -4.48 -17.08
N GLU A 129 8.30 -4.58 -17.97
CA GLU A 129 6.94 -4.09 -17.68
C GLU A 129 6.29 -4.89 -16.55
N GLU A 130 6.42 -6.22 -16.60
CA GLU A 130 5.89 -7.12 -15.59
C GLU A 130 6.54 -6.91 -14.22
N ALA A 131 7.88 -6.75 -14.18
CA ALA A 131 8.61 -6.45 -12.96
C ALA A 131 8.18 -5.11 -12.34
N ARG A 132 7.98 -4.09 -13.17
CA ARG A 132 7.50 -2.79 -12.72
C ARG A 132 6.07 -2.86 -12.17
N ALA A 133 5.18 -3.59 -12.86
CA ALA A 133 3.81 -3.76 -12.40
C ALA A 133 3.74 -4.52 -11.06
N LEU A 134 4.63 -5.49 -10.83
CA LEU A 134 4.77 -6.18 -9.54
C LEU A 134 5.29 -5.23 -8.45
N ASP A 135 6.29 -4.39 -8.74
CA ASP A 135 6.80 -3.38 -7.81
C ASP A 135 5.71 -2.37 -7.42
N ASP A 136 4.95 -1.86 -8.38
CA ASP A 136 3.81 -0.96 -8.15
C ASP A 136 2.72 -1.62 -7.29
N LEU A 137 2.45 -2.92 -7.48
CA LEU A 137 1.53 -3.69 -6.64
C LEU A 137 2.09 -3.87 -5.22
N ALA A 138 3.38 -4.19 -5.08
CA ALA A 138 4.04 -4.32 -3.78
C ALA A 138 4.01 -3.00 -3.00
N TYR A 139 4.21 -1.87 -3.69
CA TYR A 139 4.13 -0.53 -3.12
C TYR A 139 2.71 -0.23 -2.60
N LEU A 140 1.66 -0.50 -3.39
CA LEU A 140 0.28 -0.31 -2.96
C LEU A 140 -0.06 -1.14 -1.70
N LEU A 141 0.47 -2.36 -1.61
CA LEU A 141 0.28 -3.22 -0.44
C LEU A 141 1.03 -2.71 0.80
N ASP A 142 2.20 -2.09 0.61
CA ASP A 142 2.95 -1.44 1.68
C ASP A 142 2.20 -0.20 2.21
N ASP A 143 1.67 0.61 1.30
CA ASP A 143 0.80 1.74 1.63
C ASP A 143 -0.42 1.31 2.43
N ASN A 144 -1.08 0.20 2.05
CA ASN A 144 -2.22 -0.35 2.77
C ASN A 144 -1.88 -0.66 4.24
N VAL A 145 -0.72 -1.25 4.48
CA VAL A 145 -0.22 -1.49 5.84
C VAL A 145 0.07 -0.17 6.55
N GLY A 146 0.79 0.73 5.88
CA GLY A 146 1.25 2.00 6.44
C GLY A 146 0.12 2.90 6.92
N VAL A 147 -0.91 3.08 6.11
CA VAL A 147 -2.04 3.98 6.43
C VAL A 147 -2.87 3.51 7.63
N ILE A 148 -2.88 2.21 7.93
CA ILE A 148 -3.58 1.65 9.09
C ILE A 148 -2.69 1.68 10.33
N THR A 149 -1.40 1.33 10.19
CA THR A 149 -0.49 1.18 11.33
C THR A 149 0.12 2.50 11.80
N ALA A 150 0.36 3.42 10.87
CA ALA A 150 0.95 4.74 11.12
C ALA A 150 0.24 5.82 10.28
N PRO A 151 -1.05 6.10 10.54
CA PRO A 151 -1.79 7.07 9.75
C PRO A 151 -1.10 8.44 9.79
N PRO A 152 -1.13 9.19 8.67
CA PRO A 152 -0.58 10.53 8.62
C PRO A 152 -1.24 11.39 9.70
N LYS A 153 -0.41 12.15 10.45
CA LYS A 153 -0.94 13.09 11.43
C LYS A 153 -1.71 14.18 10.70
N ALA A 154 -2.94 14.47 11.18
CA ALA A 154 -3.68 15.62 10.68
C ALA A 154 -2.82 16.89 10.86
N PRO A 155 -2.79 17.79 9.86
CA PRO A 155 -2.13 19.08 10.02
C PRO A 155 -2.78 19.83 11.19
N VAL A 156 -1.95 20.33 12.12
CA VAL A 156 -2.33 21.18 13.25
C VAL A 156 -2.58 22.58 12.78
#